data_47048cbabeeb248a49d89798af66cdb7
#
_entry.id   47048cbabeeb248a49d89798af66cdb7
#
_cell.length_a   1.000
_cell.length_b   1.000
_cell.length_c   1.000
_cell.angle_alpha   90.00
_cell.angle_beta   90.00
_cell.angle_gamma   90.00
#
_symmetry.space_group_name_H-M   'P 1'
#
loop_
_entity.id
_entity.type
_entity.pdbx_description
1 polymer ?
#
loop_
_entity_poly.entity_id
_entity_poly.type
_entity_poly.pdbx_seq_one_letter_code
_entity_poly.pdbx_strand_id
1 'polypeptide(L)'
;TLCVVKRTQMLPVPFPPTHSPGKMPPMTRLSDLPICCPELIRHWPLPQALPGAVLVSGHFDPLKLVDGDFQRCELQMPASIQRSVAKRQTEFLAGRLCAREAMRQLDGRLHVPAVGEDRAPAWPADVCGSITHSTGWAAAVVAHKRQWRGLGLDTENLLSHERASRLAGEILTAAELADMAAGAQDQVALRVTLTFSIKEALFKSLYPIVQKRFYFEDAQLLEWSADGSARLRLLIDLSSEWHAGKELDGQFSVLGDHLLSLVAVEG
;
A
#
# COMPACT_ATOMS: atom_id res chain seq x y z
N THR A 1 -22.62 -29.32 -24.93
CA THR A 1 -21.73 -30.04 -24.01
C THR A 1 -21.43 -29.08 -22.85
N LEU A 2 -22.11 -29.33 -21.71
CA LEU A 2 -21.97 -28.56 -20.48
C LEU A 2 -20.59 -28.85 -19.85
N CYS A 3 -19.77 -27.79 -19.65
CA CYS A 3 -18.56 -27.88 -18.84
C CYS A 3 -18.94 -27.57 -17.38
N VAL A 4 -18.91 -28.57 -16.53
CA VAL A 4 -19.21 -28.48 -15.09
C VAL A 4 -17.94 -27.91 -14.42
N VAL A 5 -18.01 -26.67 -13.93
CA VAL A 5 -16.96 -26.11 -13.06
C VAL A 5 -17.15 -26.62 -11.65
N LYS A 6 -16.26 -27.50 -11.21
CA LYS A 6 -16.20 -28.01 -9.83
C LYS A 6 -15.89 -26.87 -8.86
N ARG A 7 -16.78 -26.68 -7.86
CA ARG A 7 -16.52 -25.90 -6.65
C ARG A 7 -15.33 -26.50 -5.91
N THR A 8 -14.21 -25.77 -5.87
CA THR A 8 -13.11 -26.09 -4.96
C THR A 8 -13.28 -25.27 -3.68
N GLN A 9 -13.55 -25.96 -2.58
CA GLN A 9 -13.53 -25.36 -1.24
C GLN A 9 -12.12 -24.86 -0.96
N MET A 10 -11.99 -23.58 -0.64
CA MET A 10 -10.72 -22.99 -0.19
C MET A 10 -10.41 -23.50 1.23
N LEU A 11 -9.42 -24.37 1.33
CA LEU A 11 -8.73 -24.66 2.59
C LEU A 11 -7.76 -23.52 2.91
N PRO A 12 -7.53 -23.18 4.20
CA PRO A 12 -6.55 -22.18 4.57
C PRO A 12 -5.15 -22.62 4.09
N VAL A 13 -4.49 -21.74 3.35
CA VAL A 13 -3.13 -21.95 2.84
C VAL A 13 -2.17 -21.96 4.03
N PRO A 14 -1.41 -23.04 4.26
CA PRO A 14 -0.37 -23.05 5.28
C PRO A 14 0.78 -22.11 4.86
N PHE A 15 1.31 -21.35 5.83
CA PHE A 15 2.47 -20.49 5.65
C PHE A 15 3.66 -21.27 5.08
N PRO A 16 4.40 -20.73 4.10
CA PRO A 16 5.61 -21.36 3.62
C PRO A 16 6.67 -21.44 4.74
N PRO A 17 7.52 -22.49 4.77
CA PRO A 17 8.53 -22.66 5.80
C PRO A 17 9.55 -21.52 5.75
N THR A 18 9.87 -21.01 6.93
CA THR A 18 10.87 -19.96 7.17
C THR A 18 12.26 -20.39 6.71
N HIS A 19 12.85 -19.60 5.80
CA HIS A 19 14.26 -19.72 5.46
C HIS A 19 15.13 -19.42 6.68
N SER A 20 16.25 -20.16 6.80
CA SER A 20 17.23 -20.12 7.88
C SER A 20 17.70 -18.71 8.24
N PRO A 21 17.98 -18.42 9.52
CA PRO A 21 18.27 -17.08 10.00
C PRO A 21 19.69 -16.64 9.61
N GLY A 22 19.77 -15.79 8.58
CA GLY A 22 20.90 -14.86 8.48
C GLY A 22 20.85 -13.91 9.68
N LYS A 23 22.00 -13.54 10.25
CA LYS A 23 22.11 -12.61 11.40
C LYS A 23 21.15 -11.44 11.24
N MET A 24 20.10 -11.39 12.04
CA MET A 24 19.19 -10.25 12.12
C MET A 24 19.97 -9.03 12.59
N PRO A 25 19.81 -7.85 11.92
CA PRO A 25 20.30 -6.60 12.47
C PRO A 25 19.60 -6.34 13.81
N PRO A 26 20.24 -5.61 14.75
CA PRO A 26 19.68 -5.35 16.07
C PRO A 26 18.31 -4.70 15.92
N MET A 27 17.31 -5.28 16.58
CA MET A 27 15.97 -4.71 16.69
C MET A 27 16.09 -3.31 17.30
N THR A 28 15.34 -2.34 16.76
CA THR A 28 15.08 -1.07 17.44
C THR A 28 14.65 -1.42 18.87
N ARG A 29 15.28 -0.82 19.88
CA ARG A 29 14.91 -1.13 21.28
C ARG A 29 13.43 -0.85 21.41
N LEU A 30 12.67 -1.84 21.86
CA LEU A 30 11.23 -1.74 22.17
C LEU A 30 10.88 -0.54 23.08
N SER A 31 11.90 0.04 23.77
CA SER A 31 11.77 1.21 24.64
C SER A 31 11.48 2.53 23.91
N ASP A 32 11.62 2.59 22.58
CA ASP A 32 11.57 3.85 21.85
C ASP A 32 10.27 4.04 21.03
N LEU A 33 9.39 3.02 21.03
CA LEU A 33 8.10 3.10 20.36
C LEU A 33 7.00 3.60 21.31
N PRO A 34 6.04 4.41 20.82
CA PRO A 34 4.95 4.90 21.63
C PRO A 34 3.92 3.78 21.91
N ILE A 35 3.20 3.90 23.02
CA ILE A 35 2.17 2.90 23.40
C ILE A 35 1.08 2.79 22.33
N CYS A 36 0.80 3.87 21.59
CA CYS A 36 -0.17 3.87 20.51
C CYS A 36 0.31 3.11 19.26
N CYS A 37 1.62 2.81 19.14
CA CYS A 37 2.21 1.99 18.06
C CYS A 37 3.36 1.17 18.64
N PRO A 38 3.07 0.10 19.40
CA PRO A 38 4.05 -0.57 20.26
C PRO A 38 5.01 -1.50 19.54
N GLU A 39 4.72 -1.85 18.30
CA GLU A 39 5.49 -2.84 17.55
C GLU A 39 5.56 -2.50 16.07
N LEU A 40 6.73 -2.74 15.47
CA LEU A 40 6.97 -2.66 14.03
C LEU A 40 7.53 -4.00 13.54
N ILE A 41 6.93 -4.54 12.48
CA ILE A 41 7.25 -5.87 11.96
C ILE A 41 7.75 -5.73 10.53
N ARG A 42 8.95 -6.26 10.26
CA ARG A 42 9.41 -6.50 8.89
C ARG A 42 8.82 -7.79 8.39
N HIS A 43 8.05 -7.73 7.32
CA HIS A 43 7.51 -8.90 6.65
C HIS A 43 7.19 -8.57 5.19
N TRP A 44 6.83 -9.57 4.42
CA TRP A 44 6.36 -9.39 3.06
C TRP A 44 5.01 -10.11 2.89
N PRO A 45 3.88 -9.42 3.11
CA PRO A 45 2.56 -10.05 3.10
C PRO A 45 1.94 -10.13 1.70
N LEU A 46 2.69 -9.86 0.65
CA LEU A 46 2.27 -9.89 -0.74
C LEU A 46 2.81 -11.14 -1.45
N PRO A 47 2.18 -11.60 -2.56
CA PRO A 47 2.53 -12.85 -3.23
C PRO A 47 3.98 -12.92 -3.71
N GLN A 48 4.52 -11.83 -4.25
CA GLN A 48 5.84 -11.77 -4.84
C GLN A 48 6.72 -10.77 -4.12
N ALA A 49 7.80 -11.27 -3.51
CA ALA A 49 8.79 -10.39 -2.88
C ALA A 49 9.55 -9.59 -3.95
N LEU A 50 9.71 -8.28 -3.72
CA LEU A 50 10.52 -7.42 -4.57
C LEU A 50 11.98 -7.46 -4.11
N PRO A 51 12.93 -7.90 -4.94
CA PRO A 51 14.34 -7.93 -4.57
C PRO A 51 14.84 -6.57 -4.09
N GLY A 52 15.52 -6.55 -2.94
CA GLY A 52 16.09 -5.33 -2.37
C GLY A 52 15.08 -4.34 -1.79
N ALA A 53 13.79 -4.63 -1.80
CA ALA A 53 12.79 -3.83 -1.12
C ALA A 53 12.60 -4.28 0.33
N VAL A 54 12.27 -3.32 1.20
CA VAL A 54 11.95 -3.55 2.61
C VAL A 54 10.56 -3.04 2.89
N LEU A 55 9.70 -3.91 3.43
CA LEU A 55 8.37 -3.56 3.90
C LEU A 55 8.31 -3.73 5.41
N VAL A 56 7.84 -2.69 6.09
CA VAL A 56 7.60 -2.67 7.54
C VAL A 56 6.18 -2.22 7.80
N SER A 57 5.50 -2.89 8.70
CA SER A 57 4.16 -2.51 9.16
C SER A 57 4.06 -2.48 10.68
N GLY A 58 3.00 -1.88 11.18
CA GLY A 58 2.67 -1.85 12.60
C GLY A 58 1.20 -1.61 12.83
N HIS A 59 0.68 -2.15 13.93
CA HIS A 59 -0.64 -1.82 14.43
C HIS A 59 -0.57 -0.55 15.27
N PHE A 60 -1.63 0.26 15.22
CA PHE A 60 -1.75 1.44 16.05
C PHE A 60 -3.16 1.60 16.63
N ASP A 61 -3.23 2.24 17.79
CA ASP A 61 -4.48 2.52 18.50
C ASP A 61 -4.56 4.04 18.81
N PRO A 62 -5.45 4.79 18.14
CA PRO A 62 -5.59 6.23 18.36
C PRO A 62 -6.01 6.61 19.79
N LEU A 63 -6.64 5.69 20.52
CA LEU A 63 -7.06 5.93 21.91
C LEU A 63 -5.87 5.93 22.90
N LYS A 64 -4.72 5.43 22.47
CA LYS A 64 -3.48 5.36 23.25
C LYS A 64 -2.48 6.44 22.89
N LEU A 65 -2.82 7.34 21.96
CA LEU A 65 -1.98 8.50 21.66
C LEU A 65 -1.93 9.44 22.85
N VAL A 66 -0.74 9.82 23.28
CA VAL A 66 -0.56 10.77 24.38
C VAL A 66 0.33 11.93 23.95
N ASP A 67 0.18 13.06 24.66
CA ASP A 67 1.03 14.23 24.44
C ASP A 67 2.51 13.88 24.60
N GLY A 68 3.34 14.36 23.68
CA GLY A 68 4.78 14.09 23.67
C GLY A 68 5.19 12.82 22.89
N ASP A 69 4.27 12.01 22.36
CA ASP A 69 4.63 10.83 21.56
C ASP A 69 5.50 11.19 20.34
N PHE A 70 5.17 12.28 19.65
CA PHE A 70 5.96 12.75 18.51
C PHE A 70 7.36 13.17 18.93
N GLN A 71 7.51 13.90 20.03
CA GLN A 71 8.82 14.32 20.55
C GLN A 71 9.66 13.12 20.99
N ARG A 72 9.05 12.16 21.73
CA ARG A 72 9.75 10.93 22.13
C ARG A 72 10.25 10.12 20.94
N CYS A 73 9.49 10.11 19.85
CA CYS A 73 9.87 9.44 18.63
C CYS A 73 10.79 10.29 17.74
N GLU A 74 11.16 11.50 18.15
CA GLU A 74 11.96 12.44 17.35
C GLU A 74 11.31 12.74 15.98
N LEU A 75 9.98 12.84 15.97
CA LEU A 75 9.19 13.12 14.77
C LEU A 75 8.59 14.52 14.83
N GLN A 76 8.81 15.29 13.76
CA GLN A 76 8.16 16.59 13.63
C GLN A 76 6.70 16.40 13.18
N MET A 77 5.79 16.97 13.93
CA MET A 77 4.36 17.00 13.58
C MET A 77 4.09 18.21 12.68
N PRO A 78 3.68 18.03 11.41
CA PRO A 78 3.31 19.16 10.55
C PRO A 78 2.12 19.93 11.12
N ALA A 79 2.05 21.24 10.87
CA ALA A 79 0.97 22.09 11.36
C ALA A 79 -0.44 21.61 10.94
N SER A 80 -0.57 20.99 9.77
CA SER A 80 -1.82 20.38 9.30
C SER A 80 -2.24 19.17 10.15
N ILE A 81 -1.26 18.40 10.64
CA ILE A 81 -1.51 17.23 11.51
C ILE A 81 -1.78 17.66 12.94
N GLN A 82 -1.11 18.70 13.45
CA GLN A 82 -1.37 19.23 14.81
C GLN A 82 -2.84 19.62 15.02
N ARG A 83 -3.49 20.13 13.97
CA ARG A 83 -4.90 20.55 13.99
C ARG A 83 -5.88 19.41 13.69
N SER A 84 -5.38 18.22 13.43
CA SER A 84 -6.21 17.05 13.11
C SER A 84 -6.64 16.31 14.38
N VAL A 85 -7.66 15.46 14.24
CA VAL A 85 -8.11 14.56 15.31
C VAL A 85 -7.06 13.50 15.63
N ALA A 86 -7.10 12.93 16.85
CA ALA A 86 -6.15 11.93 17.34
C ALA A 86 -5.96 10.76 16.35
N LYS A 87 -7.03 10.29 15.71
CA LYS A 87 -6.96 9.26 14.67
C LYS A 87 -5.97 9.64 13.57
N ARG A 88 -6.09 10.84 12.99
CA ARG A 88 -5.21 11.29 11.91
C ARG A 88 -3.78 11.52 12.36
N GLN A 89 -3.59 11.99 13.58
CA GLN A 89 -2.27 12.15 14.19
C GLN A 89 -1.58 10.80 14.37
N THR A 90 -2.30 9.79 14.88
CA THR A 90 -1.74 8.44 15.09
C THR A 90 -1.44 7.72 13.77
N GLU A 91 -2.30 7.85 12.76
CA GLU A 91 -2.04 7.36 11.40
C GLU A 91 -0.74 7.93 10.82
N PHE A 92 -0.56 9.25 10.97
CA PHE A 92 0.66 9.91 10.51
C PHE A 92 1.89 9.42 11.26
N LEU A 93 1.82 9.35 12.60
CA LEU A 93 2.91 8.86 13.44
C LEU A 93 3.29 7.43 13.07
N ALA A 94 2.34 6.51 13.04
CA ALA A 94 2.58 5.10 12.71
C ALA A 94 3.18 4.92 11.31
N GLY A 95 2.65 5.60 10.30
CA GLY A 95 3.21 5.56 8.94
C GLY A 95 4.65 6.06 8.88
N ARG A 96 5.00 7.11 9.63
CA ARG A 96 6.38 7.64 9.68
C ARG A 96 7.33 6.73 10.46
N LEU A 97 6.85 6.07 11.51
CA LEU A 97 7.63 5.05 12.23
C LEU A 97 7.93 3.85 11.34
N CYS A 98 6.94 3.35 10.60
CA CYS A 98 7.15 2.29 9.60
C CYS A 98 8.20 2.70 8.55
N ALA A 99 8.10 3.93 8.03
CA ALA A 99 9.04 4.46 7.03
C ALA A 99 10.46 4.56 7.58
N ARG A 100 10.64 5.10 8.79
CA ARG A 100 11.95 5.19 9.47
C ARG A 100 12.58 3.83 9.67
N GLU A 101 11.79 2.86 10.15
CA GLU A 101 12.28 1.51 10.38
C GLU A 101 12.61 0.80 9.05
N ALA A 102 11.79 0.98 8.01
CA ALA A 102 12.08 0.44 6.68
C ALA A 102 13.38 1.02 6.11
N MET A 103 13.63 2.32 6.25
CA MET A 103 14.89 2.97 5.86
C MET A 103 16.08 2.44 6.65
N ARG A 104 15.94 2.30 7.98
CA ARG A 104 16.99 1.72 8.82
C ARG A 104 17.38 0.31 8.39
N GLN A 105 16.40 -0.49 7.99
CA GLN A 105 16.63 -1.87 7.54
C GLN A 105 17.13 -1.95 6.09
N LEU A 106 16.85 -0.95 5.26
CA LEU A 106 17.33 -0.88 3.88
C LEU A 106 18.85 -0.63 3.83
N ASP A 107 19.34 0.37 4.59
CA ASP A 107 20.73 0.83 4.51
C ASP A 107 21.28 1.49 5.79
N GLY A 108 20.61 1.35 6.91
CA GLY A 108 21.02 1.86 8.22
C GLY A 108 20.65 3.32 8.50
N ARG A 109 20.09 4.06 7.55
CA ARG A 109 19.70 5.48 7.73
C ARG A 109 18.45 5.61 8.61
N LEU A 110 18.52 6.45 9.65
CA LEU A 110 17.38 6.84 10.48
C LEU A 110 16.65 8.03 9.85
N HIS A 111 16.21 7.88 8.61
CA HIS A 111 15.51 8.93 7.89
C HIS A 111 14.00 8.83 8.05
N VAL A 112 13.37 9.95 8.40
CA VAL A 112 11.92 10.09 8.40
C VAL A 112 11.55 11.01 7.22
N PRO A 113 10.80 10.52 6.23
CA PRO A 113 10.42 11.36 5.10
C PRO A 113 9.51 12.50 5.56
N ALA A 114 9.90 13.73 5.23
CA ALA A 114 9.06 14.91 5.44
C ALA A 114 7.81 14.85 4.54
N VAL A 115 6.88 15.78 4.78
CA VAL A 115 5.75 15.99 3.86
C VAL A 115 6.21 16.97 2.79
N GLY A 116 6.21 16.55 1.53
CA GLY A 116 6.49 17.40 0.38
C GLY A 116 5.38 18.44 0.13
N GLU A 117 5.64 19.39 -0.74
CA GLU A 117 4.67 20.44 -1.11
C GLU A 117 3.39 19.86 -1.72
N ASP A 118 3.52 18.76 -2.45
CA ASP A 118 2.44 17.96 -3.05
C ASP A 118 1.77 16.97 -2.08
N ARG A 119 2.19 16.98 -0.79
CA ARG A 119 1.81 16.05 0.29
C ARG A 119 2.40 14.63 0.17
N ALA A 120 3.16 14.32 -0.87
CA ALA A 120 3.88 13.06 -0.96
C ALA A 120 5.02 12.99 0.06
N PRO A 121 5.43 11.79 0.50
CA PRO A 121 6.63 11.65 1.34
C PRO A 121 7.89 12.04 0.56
N ALA A 122 8.70 12.92 1.16
CA ALA A 122 10.00 13.33 0.59
C ALA A 122 11.09 12.32 0.96
N TRP A 123 11.37 11.39 0.06
CA TRP A 123 12.41 10.38 0.23
C TRP A 123 13.79 10.94 -0.14
N PRO A 124 14.91 10.36 0.37
CA PRO A 124 16.25 10.63 -0.14
C PRO A 124 16.35 10.41 -1.65
N ALA A 125 17.25 11.15 -2.31
CA ALA A 125 17.33 11.14 -3.78
C ALA A 125 17.57 9.76 -4.41
N ASP A 126 18.25 8.86 -3.69
CA ASP A 126 18.60 7.50 -4.09
C ASP A 126 17.56 6.43 -3.68
N VAL A 127 16.49 6.83 -3.00
CA VAL A 127 15.44 5.93 -2.49
C VAL A 127 14.08 6.28 -3.07
N CYS A 128 13.29 5.28 -3.38
CA CYS A 128 11.86 5.39 -3.58
C CYS A 128 11.11 4.65 -2.47
N GLY A 129 9.87 5.03 -2.23
CA GLY A 129 9.06 4.38 -1.22
C GLY A 129 7.62 4.87 -1.20
N SER A 130 6.80 4.18 -0.44
CA SER A 130 5.40 4.50 -0.27
C SER A 130 4.97 4.22 1.18
N ILE A 131 4.05 5.03 1.67
CA ILE A 131 3.44 4.89 3.00
C ILE A 131 1.95 4.73 2.80
N THR A 132 1.36 3.81 3.55
CA THR A 132 -0.08 3.63 3.60
C THR A 132 -0.56 3.39 5.02
N HIS A 133 -1.85 3.62 5.26
CA HIS A 133 -2.51 3.31 6.53
C HIS A 133 -4.00 3.09 6.30
N SER A 134 -4.59 2.28 7.14
CA SER A 134 -6.01 2.00 7.23
C SER A 134 -6.41 1.98 8.70
N THR A 135 -7.57 1.46 9.05
CA THR A 135 -8.02 1.41 10.45
C THR A 135 -7.09 0.55 11.30
N GLY A 136 -6.35 1.19 12.22
CA GLY A 136 -5.50 0.49 13.18
C GLY A 136 -4.23 -0.15 12.63
N TRP A 137 -3.92 0.04 11.34
CA TRP A 137 -2.74 -0.54 10.70
C TRP A 137 -2.06 0.44 9.74
N ALA A 138 -0.74 0.45 9.76
CA ALA A 138 0.08 1.26 8.86
C ALA A 138 1.24 0.45 8.31
N ALA A 139 1.72 0.81 7.11
CA ALA A 139 2.88 0.20 6.50
C ALA A 139 3.67 1.21 5.65
N ALA A 140 4.95 0.88 5.45
CA ALA A 140 5.81 1.55 4.49
C ALA A 140 6.67 0.53 3.74
N VAL A 141 6.87 0.78 2.45
CA VAL A 141 7.81 0.04 1.61
C VAL A 141 8.85 1.00 1.07
N VAL A 142 10.12 0.58 1.05
CA VAL A 142 11.23 1.36 0.51
C VAL A 142 12.18 0.48 -0.30
N ALA A 143 12.83 1.07 -1.30
CA ALA A 143 13.90 0.44 -2.06
C ALA A 143 14.86 1.48 -2.64
N HIS A 144 16.06 1.04 -3.07
CA HIS A 144 16.95 1.91 -3.84
C HIS A 144 16.46 2.13 -5.26
N LYS A 145 16.52 3.38 -5.75
CA LYS A 145 16.08 3.77 -7.11
C LYS A 145 16.81 3.05 -8.24
N ARG A 146 18.01 2.53 -7.98
CA ARG A 146 18.75 1.69 -8.95
C ARG A 146 18.06 0.35 -9.25
N GLN A 147 17.19 -0.11 -8.35
CA GLN A 147 16.43 -1.36 -8.51
C GLN A 147 14.96 -1.08 -8.85
N TRP A 148 14.37 -0.07 -8.19
CA TRP A 148 12.96 0.27 -8.34
C TRP A 148 12.82 1.79 -8.46
N ARG A 149 12.33 2.27 -9.61
CA ARG A 149 12.12 3.71 -9.85
C ARG A 149 10.93 4.27 -9.08
N GLY A 150 9.92 3.44 -8.86
CA GLY A 150 8.70 3.81 -8.14
C GLY A 150 8.11 2.65 -7.38
N LEU A 151 7.60 2.94 -6.19
CA LEU A 151 6.87 2.01 -5.35
C LEU A 151 5.57 2.68 -4.90
N GLY A 152 4.45 2.02 -5.11
CA GLY A 152 3.15 2.46 -4.63
C GLY A 152 2.50 1.36 -3.80
N LEU A 153 2.32 1.62 -2.52
CA LEU A 153 1.67 0.74 -1.55
C LEU A 153 0.36 1.39 -1.09
N ASP A 154 -0.72 0.62 -1.09
CA ASP A 154 -1.99 1.09 -0.60
C ASP A 154 -2.71 0.01 0.20
N THR A 155 -3.46 0.42 1.23
CA THR A 155 -4.28 -0.49 2.03
C THR A 155 -5.64 0.10 2.30
N GLU A 156 -6.67 -0.73 2.13
CA GLU A 156 -8.07 -0.36 2.35
C GLU A 156 -8.80 -1.41 3.16
N ASN A 157 -9.76 -0.98 3.99
CA ASN A 157 -10.69 -1.92 4.60
C ASN A 157 -11.58 -2.51 3.50
N LEU A 158 -11.84 -3.81 3.56
CA LEU A 158 -12.82 -4.44 2.68
C LEU A 158 -14.17 -3.73 2.81
N LEU A 159 -14.68 -3.22 1.70
CA LEU A 159 -15.96 -2.54 1.66
C LEU A 159 -17.10 -3.53 1.90
N SER A 160 -18.17 -3.08 2.54
CA SER A 160 -19.43 -3.82 2.47
C SER A 160 -20.01 -3.76 1.04
N HIS A 161 -20.82 -4.75 0.67
CA HIS A 161 -21.47 -4.77 -0.65
C HIS A 161 -22.24 -3.47 -0.94
N GLU A 162 -22.99 -2.97 0.03
CA GLU A 162 -23.74 -1.71 -0.10
C GLU A 162 -22.82 -0.51 -0.36
N ARG A 163 -21.72 -0.39 0.39
CA ARG A 163 -20.77 0.72 0.23
C ARG A 163 -20.02 0.61 -1.11
N ALA A 164 -19.63 -0.60 -1.50
CA ALA A 164 -18.98 -0.85 -2.79
C ALA A 164 -19.91 -0.44 -3.95
N SER A 165 -21.17 -0.84 -3.91
CA SER A 165 -22.15 -0.48 -4.95
C SER A 165 -22.36 1.03 -5.06
N ARG A 166 -22.32 1.77 -3.96
CA ARG A 166 -22.43 3.25 -3.99
C ARG A 166 -21.19 3.92 -4.57
N LEU A 167 -20.00 3.39 -4.28
CA LEU A 167 -18.72 3.99 -4.71
C LEU A 167 -18.28 3.53 -6.10
N ALA A 168 -18.88 2.46 -6.63
CA ALA A 168 -18.46 1.88 -7.91
C ALA A 168 -18.40 2.91 -9.04
N GLY A 169 -19.40 3.79 -9.16
CA GLY A 169 -19.45 4.81 -10.21
C GLY A 169 -18.39 5.91 -10.11
N GLU A 170 -17.76 6.07 -8.94
CA GLU A 170 -16.68 7.05 -8.72
C GLU A 170 -15.29 6.46 -8.93
N ILE A 171 -15.16 5.13 -8.80
CA ILE A 171 -13.88 4.41 -8.82
C ILE A 171 -13.66 3.68 -10.14
N LEU A 172 -14.73 3.06 -10.66
CA LEU A 172 -14.65 2.17 -11.81
C LEU A 172 -14.86 2.94 -13.11
N THR A 173 -14.07 2.62 -14.12
CA THR A 173 -14.32 3.06 -15.50
C THR A 173 -15.59 2.41 -16.06
N ALA A 174 -16.12 2.92 -17.16
CA ALA A 174 -17.30 2.35 -17.81
C ALA A 174 -17.11 0.86 -18.18
N ALA A 175 -15.90 0.47 -18.61
CA ALA A 175 -15.58 -0.93 -18.92
C ALA A 175 -15.58 -1.80 -17.66
N GLU A 176 -14.94 -1.34 -16.56
CA GLU A 176 -14.92 -2.06 -15.28
C GLU A 176 -16.33 -2.20 -14.67
N LEU A 177 -17.20 -1.18 -14.85
CA LEU A 177 -18.61 -1.24 -14.44
C LEU A 177 -19.39 -2.29 -15.24
N ALA A 178 -19.16 -2.36 -16.56
CA ALA A 178 -19.79 -3.38 -17.41
C ALA A 178 -19.34 -4.79 -17.02
N ASP A 179 -18.05 -4.99 -16.76
CA ASP A 179 -17.49 -6.26 -16.29
C ASP A 179 -18.03 -6.64 -14.90
N MET A 180 -18.18 -5.67 -14.00
CA MET A 180 -18.78 -5.89 -12.68
C MET A 180 -20.23 -6.33 -12.79
N ALA A 181 -21.02 -5.71 -13.67
CA ALA A 181 -22.44 -6.05 -13.89
C ALA A 181 -22.61 -7.46 -14.48
N ALA A 182 -21.67 -7.91 -15.32
CA ALA A 182 -21.66 -9.24 -15.91
C ALA A 182 -21.08 -10.32 -14.96
N GLY A 183 -20.38 -9.90 -13.91
CA GLY A 183 -19.67 -10.79 -12.98
C GLY A 183 -20.51 -11.31 -11.83
N ALA A 184 -19.86 -12.09 -10.95
CA ALA A 184 -20.48 -12.65 -9.76
C ALA A 184 -20.77 -11.57 -8.71
N GLN A 185 -22.00 -11.51 -8.21
CA GLN A 185 -22.46 -10.50 -7.25
C GLN A 185 -21.77 -10.59 -5.88
N ASP A 186 -21.33 -11.76 -5.48
CA ASP A 186 -20.58 -11.99 -4.25
C ASP A 186 -19.14 -11.40 -4.30
N GLN A 187 -18.66 -11.06 -5.48
CA GLN A 187 -17.33 -10.45 -5.68
C GLN A 187 -17.35 -8.92 -5.80
N VAL A 188 -18.49 -8.26 -5.83
CA VAL A 188 -18.61 -6.81 -6.02
C VAL A 188 -17.80 -6.04 -4.98
N ALA A 189 -17.92 -6.40 -3.70
CA ALA A 189 -17.19 -5.74 -2.62
C ALA A 189 -15.68 -5.84 -2.77
N LEU A 190 -15.17 -7.04 -3.05
CA LEU A 190 -13.75 -7.27 -3.27
C LEU A 190 -13.25 -6.56 -4.52
N ARG A 191 -13.98 -6.65 -5.65
CA ARG A 191 -13.61 -6.00 -6.91
C ARG A 191 -13.48 -4.48 -6.74
N VAL A 192 -14.47 -3.83 -6.13
CA VAL A 192 -14.44 -2.37 -5.95
C VAL A 192 -13.32 -1.97 -4.99
N THR A 193 -13.14 -2.69 -3.87
CA THR A 193 -12.04 -2.43 -2.93
C THR A 193 -10.68 -2.59 -3.60
N LEU A 194 -10.49 -3.68 -4.35
CA LEU A 194 -9.25 -3.94 -5.08
C LEU A 194 -8.99 -2.86 -6.13
N THR A 195 -9.99 -2.52 -6.94
CA THR A 195 -9.81 -1.50 -8.00
C THR A 195 -9.44 -0.14 -7.41
N PHE A 196 -10.08 0.25 -6.29
CA PHE A 196 -9.72 1.46 -5.56
C PHE A 196 -8.28 1.43 -5.08
N SER A 197 -7.93 0.42 -4.29
CA SER A 197 -6.61 0.30 -3.68
C SER A 197 -5.48 0.16 -4.71
N ILE A 198 -5.65 -0.66 -5.76
CA ILE A 198 -4.59 -0.87 -6.75
C ILE A 198 -4.37 0.36 -7.64
N LYS A 199 -5.42 1.16 -7.94
CA LYS A 199 -5.29 2.44 -8.65
C LYS A 199 -4.61 3.50 -7.79
N GLU A 200 -4.88 3.54 -6.47
CA GLU A 200 -4.12 4.36 -5.52
C GLU A 200 -2.64 3.95 -5.45
N ALA A 201 -2.36 2.65 -5.43
CA ALA A 201 -0.99 2.14 -5.49
C ALA A 201 -0.31 2.53 -6.81
N LEU A 202 -1.01 2.44 -7.95
CA LEU A 202 -0.52 2.90 -9.25
C LEU A 202 -0.17 4.39 -9.22
N PHE A 203 -1.07 5.22 -8.70
CA PHE A 203 -0.81 6.65 -8.56
C PHE A 203 0.44 6.92 -7.71
N LYS A 204 0.55 6.28 -6.54
CA LYS A 204 1.70 6.44 -5.63
C LYS A 204 3.02 5.97 -6.26
N SER A 205 3.00 4.99 -7.16
CA SER A 205 4.20 4.50 -7.85
C SER A 205 4.65 5.41 -9.00
N LEU A 206 3.70 5.95 -9.79
CA LEU A 206 4.00 6.73 -11.00
C LEU A 206 4.14 8.22 -10.74
N TYR A 207 3.35 8.80 -9.83
CA TYR A 207 3.35 10.24 -9.58
C TYR A 207 4.74 10.82 -9.28
N PRO A 208 5.60 10.20 -8.44
CA PRO A 208 6.96 10.69 -8.21
C PRO A 208 7.85 10.69 -9.47
N ILE A 209 7.52 9.86 -10.45
CA ILE A 209 8.29 9.74 -11.71
C ILE A 209 7.81 10.77 -12.74
N VAL A 210 6.49 10.89 -12.91
CA VAL A 210 5.90 11.70 -13.98
C VAL A 210 5.55 13.12 -13.58
N GLN A 211 5.41 13.39 -12.28
CA GLN A 211 5.02 14.69 -11.70
C GLN A 211 3.72 15.24 -12.31
N LYS A 212 2.85 14.36 -12.80
CA LYS A 212 1.55 14.68 -13.39
C LYS A 212 0.46 13.93 -12.64
N ARG A 213 -0.59 14.65 -12.21
CA ARG A 213 -1.74 14.03 -11.55
C ARG A 213 -2.60 13.30 -12.54
N PHE A 214 -3.14 12.18 -12.13
CA PHE A 214 -4.16 11.40 -12.83
C PHE A 214 -5.09 10.77 -11.80
N TYR A 215 -6.23 10.27 -12.25
CA TYR A 215 -7.35 9.90 -11.39
C TYR A 215 -7.84 8.49 -11.71
N PHE A 216 -8.91 8.04 -11.06
CA PHE A 216 -9.44 6.68 -11.21
C PHE A 216 -9.90 6.37 -12.64
N GLU A 217 -10.46 7.36 -13.35
CA GLU A 217 -10.87 7.24 -14.74
C GLU A 217 -9.71 7.12 -15.73
N ASP A 218 -8.51 7.49 -15.32
CA ASP A 218 -7.30 7.50 -16.16
C ASP A 218 -6.54 6.18 -16.18
N ALA A 219 -7.01 5.19 -15.43
CA ALA A 219 -6.44 3.84 -15.39
C ALA A 219 -7.54 2.78 -15.29
N GLN A 220 -7.28 1.60 -15.84
CA GLN A 220 -8.19 0.47 -15.84
C GLN A 220 -7.51 -0.76 -15.22
N LEU A 221 -8.19 -1.45 -14.32
CA LEU A 221 -7.84 -2.80 -13.88
C LEU A 221 -8.36 -3.78 -14.95
N LEU A 222 -7.44 -4.40 -15.68
CA LEU A 222 -7.77 -5.32 -16.78
C LEU A 222 -8.15 -6.70 -16.26
N GLU A 223 -7.31 -7.24 -15.39
CA GLU A 223 -7.47 -8.58 -14.85
C GLU A 223 -6.87 -8.66 -13.44
N TRP A 224 -7.36 -9.59 -12.67
CA TRP A 224 -6.84 -9.96 -11.37
C TRP A 224 -7.19 -11.42 -11.08
N SER A 225 -6.40 -12.07 -10.23
CA SER A 225 -6.63 -13.47 -9.91
C SER A 225 -6.47 -13.77 -8.42
N ALA A 226 -6.95 -14.94 -8.00
CA ALA A 226 -6.94 -15.37 -6.59
C ALA A 226 -5.51 -15.59 -6.04
N ASP A 227 -4.50 -15.68 -6.90
CA ASP A 227 -3.09 -15.74 -6.50
C ASP A 227 -2.52 -14.38 -6.08
N GLY A 228 -3.32 -13.31 -6.18
CA GLY A 228 -2.97 -11.95 -5.82
C GLY A 228 -2.27 -11.17 -6.93
N SER A 229 -2.25 -11.65 -8.16
CA SER A 229 -1.78 -10.89 -9.33
C SER A 229 -2.86 -9.94 -9.85
N ALA A 230 -2.44 -8.80 -10.38
CA ALA A 230 -3.30 -7.81 -11.02
C ALA A 230 -2.57 -7.16 -12.19
N ARG A 231 -3.31 -6.73 -13.23
CA ARG A 231 -2.78 -5.98 -14.36
C ARG A 231 -3.61 -4.74 -14.62
N LEU A 232 -2.92 -3.62 -14.76
CA LEU A 232 -3.53 -2.31 -15.02
C LEU A 232 -3.10 -1.77 -16.38
N ARG A 233 -3.91 -0.87 -16.94
CA ARG A 233 -3.60 -0.13 -18.18
C ARG A 233 -3.86 1.35 -17.94
N LEU A 234 -2.91 2.20 -18.37
CA LEU A 234 -3.13 3.65 -18.45
C LEU A 234 -4.08 3.97 -19.60
N LEU A 235 -4.98 4.90 -19.39
CA LEU A 235 -5.94 5.37 -20.39
C LEU A 235 -5.60 6.77 -20.94
N ILE A 236 -4.58 7.42 -20.33
CA ILE A 236 -4.09 8.76 -20.73
C ILE A 236 -2.58 8.76 -20.91
N ASP A 237 -2.08 9.81 -21.57
CA ASP A 237 -0.65 10.07 -21.70
C ASP A 237 -0.14 10.90 -20.51
N LEU A 238 0.72 10.30 -19.71
CA LEU A 238 1.41 10.96 -18.61
C LEU A 238 2.78 11.49 -19.08
N SER A 239 3.47 10.72 -19.92
CA SER A 239 4.74 11.06 -20.55
C SER A 239 4.95 10.20 -21.79
N SER A 240 6.08 10.37 -22.51
CA SER A 240 6.43 9.51 -23.64
C SER A 240 6.63 8.04 -23.26
N GLU A 241 7.06 7.76 -22.04
CA GLU A 241 7.23 6.40 -21.50
C GLU A 241 5.92 5.84 -20.94
N TRP A 242 5.11 6.70 -20.31
CA TRP A 242 3.88 6.37 -19.61
C TRP A 242 2.69 6.95 -20.37
N HIS A 243 2.26 6.24 -21.42
CA HIS A 243 1.22 6.68 -22.34
C HIS A 243 -0.03 5.81 -22.27
N ALA A 244 -1.11 6.26 -22.88
CA ALA A 244 -2.33 5.47 -23.01
C ALA A 244 -2.03 4.11 -23.67
N GLY A 245 -2.58 3.04 -23.09
CA GLY A 245 -2.32 1.67 -23.49
C GLY A 245 -1.14 0.99 -22.78
N LYS A 246 -0.29 1.73 -22.06
CA LYS A 246 0.80 1.14 -21.26
C LYS A 246 0.22 0.29 -20.14
N GLU A 247 0.69 -0.95 -20.05
CA GLU A 247 0.28 -1.89 -19.00
C GLU A 247 1.34 -2.00 -17.91
N LEU A 248 0.87 -2.23 -16.69
CA LEU A 248 1.69 -2.44 -15.49
C LEU A 248 1.13 -3.62 -14.69
N ASP A 249 2.04 -4.40 -14.14
CA ASP A 249 1.68 -5.45 -13.20
C ASP A 249 1.58 -4.87 -11.79
N GLY A 250 0.61 -5.38 -11.05
CA GLY A 250 0.42 -5.12 -9.64
C GLY A 250 0.19 -6.42 -8.88
N GLN A 251 0.24 -6.33 -7.58
CA GLN A 251 -0.07 -7.46 -6.71
C GLN A 251 -0.88 -7.02 -5.50
N PHE A 252 -1.66 -7.93 -4.93
CA PHE A 252 -2.46 -7.67 -3.76
C PHE A 252 -2.57 -8.89 -2.85
N SER A 253 -2.93 -8.64 -1.60
CA SER A 253 -3.31 -9.66 -0.62
C SER A 253 -4.49 -9.20 0.21
N VAL A 254 -5.34 -10.13 0.60
CA VAL A 254 -6.39 -9.90 1.59
C VAL A 254 -5.86 -10.37 2.94
N LEU A 255 -5.78 -9.46 3.90
CA LEU A 255 -5.19 -9.64 5.23
C LEU A 255 -6.28 -9.41 6.29
N GLY A 256 -7.06 -10.43 6.59
CA GLY A 256 -8.23 -10.28 7.46
C GLY A 256 -9.29 -9.39 6.82
N ASP A 257 -9.57 -8.24 7.42
CA ASP A 257 -10.53 -7.25 6.94
C ASP A 257 -9.90 -6.13 6.08
N HIS A 258 -8.60 -6.23 5.77
CA HIS A 258 -7.86 -5.29 4.94
C HIS A 258 -7.44 -5.92 3.62
N LEU A 259 -7.35 -5.09 2.60
CA LEU A 259 -6.70 -5.41 1.33
C LEU A 259 -5.46 -4.54 1.18
N LEU A 260 -4.33 -5.16 0.89
CA LEU A 260 -3.07 -4.49 0.60
C LEU A 260 -2.73 -4.64 -0.87
N SER A 261 -2.40 -3.55 -1.55
CA SER A 261 -2.01 -3.51 -2.96
C SER A 261 -0.63 -2.90 -3.12
N LEU A 262 0.12 -3.40 -4.10
CA LEU A 262 1.43 -2.88 -4.48
C LEU A 262 1.56 -2.80 -5.99
N VAL A 263 2.05 -1.67 -6.48
CA VAL A 263 2.54 -1.49 -7.86
C VAL A 263 3.99 -1.03 -7.78
N ALA A 264 4.87 -1.66 -8.55
CA ALA A 264 6.29 -1.36 -8.57
C ALA A 264 6.76 -1.10 -10.01
N VAL A 265 7.65 -0.12 -10.15
CA VAL A 265 8.28 0.24 -11.42
C VAL A 265 9.77 -0.07 -11.31
N GLU A 266 10.26 -0.96 -12.16
CA GLU A 266 11.67 -1.34 -12.23
C GLU A 266 12.58 -0.16 -12.61
N GLY A 267 13.85 -0.24 -12.15
CA GLY A 267 14.87 0.77 -12.39
C GLY A 267 15.52 0.70 -13.79
#